data_27580d4fae08bd0c7f9fe6f4555e0d30
#
_entry.id   27580d4fae08bd0c7f9fe6f4555e0d30
#
_cell.length_a   1.000
_cell.length_b   1.000
_cell.length_c   1.000
_cell.angle_alpha   90.00
_cell.angle_beta   90.00
_cell.angle_gamma   90.00
#
_symmetry.space_group_name_H-M   'P 1'
#
loop_
_entity.id
_entity.type
_entity.pdbx_description
1 polymer ?
#
loop_
_entity_poly.entity_id
_entity_poly.type
_entity_poly.pdbx_seq_one_letter_code
_entity_poly.pdbx_strand_id
1 'polypeptide(L)'
;MNTLDSLQLTDNTILIFTSDNGPVIDDGYQDHAYELLNGHTPMGIYRGGKYSAYEAGTRIPFIVRWPAKVKPSKQQSLFSQIDVYASLASLLNQPLRKGAAPDSQ
;
A
#
# COMPACT_ATOMS: atom_id res chain seq x y z
N MET A 1 -5.40 -10.03 -13.07
CA MET A 1 -6.36 -9.13 -13.74
C MET A 1 -7.30 -9.93 -14.63
N ASN A 2 -6.79 -10.86 -15.44
CA ASN A 2 -7.62 -11.67 -16.35
C ASN A 2 -8.84 -12.34 -15.69
N THR A 3 -8.74 -12.77 -14.43
CA THR A 3 -9.87 -13.36 -13.69
C THR A 3 -11.01 -12.37 -13.47
N LEU A 4 -10.69 -11.12 -13.06
CA LEU A 4 -11.73 -10.10 -12.89
C LEU A 4 -12.38 -9.73 -14.22
N ASP A 5 -11.58 -9.69 -15.28
CA ASP A 5 -12.07 -9.37 -16.62
C ASP A 5 -12.99 -10.48 -17.13
N SER A 6 -12.59 -11.76 -16.99
CA SER A 6 -13.41 -12.91 -17.41
C SER A 6 -14.72 -13.06 -16.63
N LEU A 7 -14.73 -12.60 -15.37
CA LEU A 7 -15.93 -12.60 -14.52
C LEU A 7 -16.77 -11.32 -14.65
N GLN A 8 -16.36 -10.37 -15.48
CA GLN A 8 -17.01 -9.06 -15.66
C GLN A 8 -17.11 -8.24 -14.36
N LEU A 9 -16.15 -8.42 -13.46
CA LEU A 9 -16.11 -7.74 -12.15
C LEU A 9 -15.19 -6.52 -12.13
N THR A 10 -14.43 -6.28 -13.17
CA THR A 10 -13.38 -5.27 -13.27
C THR A 10 -13.86 -3.87 -12.86
N ASP A 11 -15.00 -3.44 -13.35
CA ASP A 11 -15.54 -2.10 -13.12
C ASP A 11 -16.18 -1.96 -11.74
N ASN A 12 -16.59 -3.07 -11.13
CA ASN A 12 -17.21 -3.09 -9.80
C ASN A 12 -16.24 -3.57 -8.70
N THR A 13 -14.93 -3.53 -8.97
CA THR A 13 -13.90 -3.97 -8.02
C THR A 13 -12.85 -2.89 -7.80
N ILE A 14 -12.63 -2.53 -6.54
CA ILE A 14 -11.47 -1.75 -6.12
C ILE A 14 -10.36 -2.73 -5.78
N LEU A 15 -9.25 -2.63 -6.48
CA LEU A 15 -8.03 -3.37 -6.17
C LEU A 15 -7.04 -2.41 -5.52
N ILE A 16 -6.58 -2.75 -4.32
CA ILE A 16 -5.55 -2.01 -3.60
C ILE A 16 -4.33 -2.91 -3.44
N PHE A 17 -3.17 -2.43 -3.86
CA PHE A 17 -1.90 -3.07 -3.63
C PHE A 17 -1.04 -2.16 -2.76
N THR A 18 -0.60 -2.67 -1.62
CA THR A 18 0.21 -1.94 -0.65
C THR A 18 1.05 -2.90 0.20
N SER A 19 1.85 -2.37 1.10
CA SER A 19 2.62 -3.09 2.12
C SER A 19 2.38 -2.46 3.48
N ASP A 20 2.61 -3.20 4.55
CA ASP A 20 2.50 -2.70 5.93
C ASP A 20 3.71 -1.89 6.38
N ASN A 21 4.88 -2.16 5.79
CA ASN A 21 6.14 -1.47 6.08
C ASN A 21 7.07 -1.49 4.86
N GLY A 22 8.16 -0.75 4.98
CA GLY A 22 9.23 -0.78 4.00
C GLY A 22 9.95 -2.13 3.90
N PRO A 23 10.84 -2.31 2.93
CA PRO A 23 11.50 -3.57 2.68
C PRO A 23 12.39 -4.00 3.85
N VAL A 24 12.53 -5.31 3.99
CA VAL A 24 13.49 -5.97 4.89
C VAL A 24 14.41 -6.85 4.06
N ILE A 25 15.70 -6.85 4.38
CA ILE A 25 16.67 -7.75 3.75
C ILE A 25 17.06 -8.85 4.72
N ASP A 26 17.25 -8.48 5.99
CA ASP A 26 17.61 -9.42 7.05
C ASP A 26 16.64 -9.23 8.22
N ASP A 27 15.85 -10.24 8.49
CA ASP A 27 14.94 -10.31 9.64
C ASP A 27 15.30 -11.46 10.58
N GLY A 28 16.52 -12.03 10.41
CA GLY A 28 17.04 -13.14 11.21
C GLY A 28 16.68 -14.52 10.68
N TYR A 29 15.98 -14.62 9.56
CA TYR A 29 15.73 -15.89 8.90
C TYR A 29 16.88 -16.29 7.99
N GLN A 30 17.15 -17.60 7.90
CA GLN A 30 18.16 -18.17 6.98
C GLN A 30 17.51 -18.49 5.64
N ASP A 31 17.04 -17.46 4.94
CA ASP A 31 16.35 -17.58 3.65
C ASP A 31 17.20 -17.11 2.47
N HIS A 32 18.48 -16.82 2.71
CA HIS A 32 19.42 -16.33 1.72
C HIS A 32 18.99 -15.01 1.05
N ALA A 33 18.22 -14.19 1.77
CA ALA A 33 17.66 -12.95 1.21
C ALA A 33 18.75 -12.01 0.68
N TYR A 34 19.89 -11.90 1.37
CA TYR A 34 21.03 -11.11 0.91
C TYR A 34 21.64 -11.62 -0.39
N GLU A 35 21.89 -12.91 -0.47
CA GLU A 35 22.50 -13.56 -1.63
C GLU A 35 21.57 -13.49 -2.85
N LEU A 36 20.27 -13.63 -2.62
CA LEU A 36 19.25 -13.60 -3.68
C LEU A 36 18.94 -12.19 -4.21
N LEU A 37 19.43 -11.13 -3.55
CA LEU A 37 19.27 -9.75 -4.06
C LEU A 37 19.87 -9.56 -5.45
N ASN A 38 20.94 -10.26 -5.76
CA ASN A 38 21.62 -10.19 -7.05
C ASN A 38 21.81 -8.75 -7.58
N GLY A 39 22.25 -7.86 -6.68
CA GLY A 39 22.47 -6.45 -6.98
C GLY A 39 21.20 -5.57 -6.91
N HIS A 40 20.04 -6.14 -6.65
CA HIS A 40 18.83 -5.35 -6.40
C HIS A 40 18.94 -4.58 -5.09
N THR A 41 18.45 -3.32 -5.09
CA THR A 41 18.43 -2.46 -3.90
C THR A 41 16.96 -2.18 -3.54
N PRO A 42 16.33 -2.99 -2.68
CA PRO A 42 14.90 -2.87 -2.37
C PRO A 42 14.48 -1.52 -1.83
N MET A 43 15.38 -0.83 -1.10
CA MET A 43 15.16 0.51 -0.54
C MET A 43 15.40 1.63 -1.58
N GLY A 44 15.94 1.31 -2.74
CA GLY A 44 16.34 2.30 -3.74
C GLY A 44 17.38 3.28 -3.18
N ILE A 45 17.09 4.57 -3.28
CA ILE A 45 17.94 5.67 -2.76
C ILE A 45 17.67 6.03 -1.30
N TYR A 46 16.69 5.41 -0.67
CA TYR A 46 16.25 5.79 0.67
C TYR A 46 17.02 5.05 1.75
N ARG A 47 17.27 5.74 2.85
CA ARG A 47 17.93 5.17 4.03
C ARG A 47 16.97 4.33 4.84
N GLY A 48 17.48 3.25 5.43
CA GLY A 48 16.76 2.37 6.35
C GLY A 48 16.02 1.24 5.66
N GLY A 49 15.01 0.74 6.28
CA GLY A 49 14.14 -0.35 5.89
C GLY A 49 13.19 -0.66 7.03
N LYS A 50 12.52 -1.81 7.00
CA LYS A 50 11.71 -2.31 8.12
C LYS A 50 12.49 -2.15 9.45
N TYR A 51 11.79 -1.87 10.53
CA TYR A 51 12.33 -1.58 11.88
C TYR A 51 13.01 -0.23 12.03
N SER A 52 13.00 0.65 11.04
CA SER A 52 13.57 1.99 11.16
C SER A 52 12.54 3.09 10.92
N ALA A 53 12.73 4.24 11.56
CA ALA A 53 11.91 5.44 11.31
C ALA A 53 12.40 6.24 10.08
N TYR A 54 13.41 5.74 9.36
CA TYR A 54 13.87 6.38 8.13
C TYR A 54 12.91 6.15 6.97
N GLU A 55 13.06 6.95 5.93
CA GLU A 55 12.18 6.97 4.75
C GLU A 55 11.91 5.57 4.17
N ALA A 56 12.94 4.73 4.03
CA ALA A 56 12.75 3.39 3.48
C ALA A 56 11.95 2.46 4.40
N GLY A 57 11.85 2.75 5.71
CA GLY A 57 11.04 1.95 6.65
C GLY A 57 9.54 2.23 6.55
N THR A 58 9.19 3.44 6.13
CA THR A 58 7.80 3.94 6.12
C THR A 58 7.25 4.22 4.74
N ARG A 59 8.11 4.39 3.74
CA ARG A 59 7.69 4.59 2.35
C ARG A 59 7.30 3.26 1.72
N ILE A 60 6.03 3.10 1.52
CA ILE A 60 5.43 1.88 0.94
C ILE A 60 4.69 2.21 -0.35
N PRO A 61 4.55 1.25 -1.28
CA PRO A 61 3.69 1.43 -2.43
C PRO A 61 2.23 1.51 -1.96
N PHE A 62 1.45 2.38 -2.60
CA PHE A 62 0.00 2.40 -2.47
C PHE A 62 -0.59 2.60 -3.86
N ILE A 63 -1.10 1.53 -4.44
CA ILE A 63 -1.61 1.49 -5.80
C ILE A 63 -3.09 1.13 -5.75
N VAL A 64 -3.92 1.99 -6.32
CA VAL A 64 -5.37 1.76 -6.42
C VAL A 64 -5.74 1.59 -7.88
N ARG A 65 -6.47 0.53 -8.18
CA ARG A 65 -7.08 0.30 -9.48
C ARG A 65 -8.60 0.17 -9.34
N TRP A 66 -9.32 1.07 -9.99
CA TRP A 66 -10.78 1.02 -10.13
C TRP A 66 -11.18 1.69 -11.45
N PRO A 67 -11.17 0.96 -12.56
CA PRO A 67 -11.31 1.53 -13.91
C PRO A 67 -12.56 2.39 -14.11
N ALA A 68 -13.68 2.00 -13.50
CA ALA A 68 -14.93 2.75 -13.61
C ALA A 68 -14.88 4.15 -12.95
N LYS A 69 -13.95 4.42 -12.04
CA LYS A 69 -13.94 5.65 -11.23
C LYS A 69 -12.58 6.36 -11.22
N VAL A 70 -11.49 5.64 -11.36
CA VAL A 70 -10.12 6.17 -11.20
C VAL A 70 -9.38 6.13 -12.52
N LYS A 71 -8.98 7.29 -13.02
CA LYS A 71 -8.10 7.39 -14.20
C LYS A 71 -6.64 7.21 -13.78
N PRO A 72 -5.78 6.66 -14.66
CA PRO A 72 -4.36 6.54 -14.39
C PRO A 72 -3.74 7.90 -14.05
N SER A 73 -3.13 8.01 -12.88
CA SER A 73 -2.46 9.21 -12.39
C SER A 73 -1.42 8.85 -11.34
N LYS A 74 -0.55 9.81 -10.99
CA LYS A 74 0.35 9.73 -9.84
C LYS A 74 -0.01 10.85 -8.87
N GLN A 75 -0.12 10.52 -7.59
CA GLN A 75 -0.35 11.48 -6.54
C GLN A 75 0.93 11.72 -5.75
N GLN A 76 1.15 12.97 -5.37
CA GLN A 76 2.30 13.41 -4.56
C GLN A 76 1.91 13.68 -3.10
N SER A 77 0.63 13.59 -2.78
CA SER A 77 0.12 13.81 -1.43
C SER A 77 0.61 12.72 -0.49
N LEU A 78 0.90 13.08 0.75
CA LEU A 78 1.11 12.12 1.81
C LEU A 78 -0.19 11.35 2.05
N PHE A 79 -0.04 10.07 2.27
CA PHE A 79 -1.14 9.16 2.56
C PHE A 79 -0.70 8.17 3.64
N SER A 80 -1.58 7.86 4.56
CA SER A 80 -1.36 6.83 5.57
C SER A 80 -2.41 5.73 5.46
N GLN A 81 -2.03 4.49 5.74
CA GLN A 81 -2.96 3.36 5.72
C GLN A 81 -4.09 3.49 6.75
N ILE A 82 -3.88 4.25 7.83
CA ILE A 82 -4.92 4.53 8.82
C ILE A 82 -6.12 5.28 8.22
N ASP A 83 -5.91 5.97 7.08
CA ASP A 83 -6.96 6.72 6.38
C ASP A 83 -7.86 5.82 5.51
N VAL A 84 -7.45 4.60 5.22
CA VAL A 84 -8.19 3.69 4.31
C VAL A 84 -9.59 3.41 4.85
N TYR A 85 -9.72 3.14 6.14
CA TYR A 85 -11.01 2.82 6.74
C TYR A 85 -11.99 4.00 6.65
N ALA A 86 -11.55 5.20 7.01
CA ALA A 86 -12.38 6.41 6.92
C ALA A 86 -12.71 6.76 5.47
N SER A 87 -11.74 6.61 4.57
CA SER A 87 -11.93 6.83 3.13
C SER A 87 -12.97 5.88 2.52
N LEU A 88 -12.93 4.60 2.87
CA LEU A 88 -13.92 3.62 2.41
C LEU A 88 -15.30 3.89 2.99
N ALA A 89 -15.39 4.26 4.27
CA ALA A 89 -16.65 4.66 4.87
C ALA A 89 -17.27 5.86 4.16
N SER A 90 -16.47 6.88 3.87
CA SER A 90 -16.90 8.05 3.09
C SER A 90 -17.35 7.67 1.68
N LEU A 91 -16.59 6.84 0.99
CA LEU A 91 -16.91 6.36 -0.35
C LEU A 91 -18.26 5.63 -0.41
N LEU A 92 -18.58 4.88 0.65
CA LEU A 92 -19.81 4.11 0.77
C LEU A 92 -20.96 4.89 1.43
N ASN A 93 -20.76 6.18 1.74
CA ASN A 93 -21.70 7.01 2.48
C ASN A 93 -22.14 6.38 3.82
N GLN A 94 -21.22 5.70 4.51
CA GLN A 94 -21.46 5.08 5.80
C GLN A 94 -20.90 5.96 6.92
N PRO A 95 -21.71 6.33 7.92
CA PRO A 95 -21.21 7.11 9.04
C PRO A 95 -20.24 6.28 9.88
N LEU A 96 -19.13 6.88 10.27
CA LEU A 96 -18.23 6.29 11.24
C LEU A 96 -18.83 6.39 12.65
N ARG A 97 -18.66 5.34 13.44
CA ARG A 97 -18.98 5.40 14.87
C ARG A 97 -18.06 6.41 15.57
N LYS A 98 -18.57 7.07 16.61
CA LYS A 98 -17.76 8.00 17.41
C LYS A 98 -16.51 7.28 17.94
N GLY A 99 -15.34 7.86 17.67
CA GLY A 99 -14.03 7.30 18.06
C GLY A 99 -13.50 6.20 17.14
N ALA A 100 -14.19 5.85 16.06
CA ALA A 100 -13.60 5.01 15.01
C ALA A 100 -12.66 5.86 14.14
N ALA A 101 -11.49 5.35 13.82
CA ALA A 101 -10.44 6.04 13.06
C ALA A 101 -10.00 7.40 13.67
N PRO A 102 -9.61 7.45 14.96
CA PRO A 102 -9.30 8.71 15.65
C PRO A 102 -8.09 9.44 15.06
N ASP A 103 -7.19 8.73 14.42
CA ASP A 103 -5.95 9.25 13.85
C ASP A 103 -6.05 9.49 12.33
N SER A 104 -7.19 9.18 11.72
CA SER A 104 -7.44 9.45 10.30
C SER A 104 -7.68 10.94 10.06
N GLN A 105 -7.16 11.47 8.94
CA GLN A 105 -7.32 12.86 8.50
C GLN A 105 -8.25 12.98 7.29
#